data_388430dc95a73eef508f9f0375c5c142
#
_entry.id   388430dc95a73eef508f9f0375c5c142
#
_cell.length_a   1.000
_cell.length_b   1.000
_cell.length_c   1.000
_cell.angle_alpha   90.00
_cell.angle_beta   90.00
_cell.angle_gamma   90.00
#
_symmetry.space_group_name_H-M   'P 1'
#
loop_
_entity.id
_entity.type
_entity.pdbx_description
1 polymer ?
#
loop_
_entity_poly.entity_id
_entity_poly.type
_entity_poly.pdbx_seq_one_letter_code
_entity_poly.pdbx_strand_id
1 'polypeptide(L)'
;MDDTQDTRAGGRLKVETHGLDVIGDADRKGRPRQLFWPWFAANVSVLGLSYGSFALGFGISFWQALVAGAVGIVFSFLLCGFVAVAGKRGSAPTMVLSRAAFGVRGNRLPSAISWMLTLGWETALTALATLAAATVLDRLGWGGGTSTKAIALLVVTALIVAGGVMGFDVIMRMQTVITVVTGVLTVAYIVLVLPHIHWDAVQSVAPGSAQQFIGALVFMVTGFGLGWVNAAADYSRYLPRRSSSKGVVGWTTFGASLAPLVLLVFGLLLAGSSPGLNKAVAADPIGALTTVLPTWFLIPFAAVAVLGLVGGAVLDIYSSGLALLAAGLRAPRYVAALIDGALMVAGTVYIVFVADDFLGPFMGFLTTLGVPIAAWCGVMLADLALRRRDYDEADLYRPRGRYGDVPLLPVAVVGAGAVLGWGLVTNSGASWLAWQGYLLGPLGLGGKEGDWAFANLGVLVALAVGFVAMLVLGRSRVRAQESAPSSTETAEEARA
;
A
#
# COMPACT_ATOMS: atom_id res chain seq x y z
N MET A 1 -36.19 -0.15 32.28
CA MET A 1 -34.99 0.49 32.81
C MET A 1 -34.06 0.59 31.61
N ASP A 2 -34.32 1.50 30.79
CA ASP A 2 -33.93 2.91 30.65
C ASP A 2 -32.38 3.07 30.70
N ASP A 3 -31.78 3.04 29.53
CA ASP A 3 -30.41 3.47 29.29
C ASP A 3 -30.36 4.37 28.04
N THR A 4 -31.22 5.40 28.09
CA THR A 4 -31.04 6.65 27.38
C THR A 4 -30.07 7.49 28.19
N GLN A 5 -28.82 7.58 27.73
CA GLN A 5 -27.87 8.69 27.95
C GLN A 5 -26.47 8.24 27.56
N ASP A 6 -25.81 8.87 26.59
CA ASP A 6 -25.12 10.12 26.87
C ASP A 6 -24.64 10.75 25.54
N THR A 7 -25.42 11.65 24.98
CA THR A 7 -25.05 12.45 23.80
C THR A 7 -24.46 13.80 24.17
N ARG A 8 -23.77 13.92 25.29
CA ARG A 8 -23.06 15.17 25.67
C ARG A 8 -21.85 14.87 26.54
N ALA A 9 -20.76 14.42 25.95
CA ALA A 9 -19.46 14.54 26.58
C ALA A 9 -18.40 14.87 25.53
N GLY A 10 -17.86 16.09 25.64
CA GLY A 10 -16.83 16.61 24.77
C GLY A 10 -15.58 15.77 24.74
N GLY A 11 -14.97 15.70 23.55
CA GLY A 11 -13.53 15.66 23.35
C GLY A 11 -12.67 14.61 24.02
N ARG A 12 -13.17 13.48 24.51
CA ARG A 12 -12.30 12.39 24.95
C ARG A 12 -11.87 11.56 23.78
N LEU A 13 -10.56 11.44 23.57
CA LEU A 13 -9.94 10.49 22.64
C LEU A 13 -10.39 9.07 23.05
N LYS A 14 -11.38 8.51 22.35
CA LYS A 14 -11.81 7.12 22.57
C LYS A 14 -10.94 6.21 21.71
N VAL A 15 -10.28 5.26 22.35
CA VAL A 15 -9.61 4.14 21.64
C VAL A 15 -10.69 3.36 20.89
N GLU A 16 -10.51 3.15 19.60
CA GLU A 16 -11.45 2.38 18.78
C GLU A 16 -11.45 0.91 19.19
N THR A 17 -12.64 0.40 19.51
CA THR A 17 -12.83 -1.02 19.86
C THR A 17 -13.29 -1.87 18.68
N HIS A 18 -13.78 -1.24 17.58
CA HIS A 18 -14.19 -1.95 16.36
C HIS A 18 -12.95 -2.52 15.64
N GLY A 19 -12.83 -3.82 15.68
CA GLY A 19 -11.79 -4.55 14.95
C GLY A 19 -12.29 -5.03 13.59
N LEU A 20 -12.54 -6.33 13.50
CA LEU A 20 -13.05 -6.97 12.28
C LEU A 20 -14.55 -6.80 12.07
N ASP A 21 -15.27 -6.14 12.97
CA ASP A 21 -16.72 -6.07 12.99
C ASP A 21 -17.29 -5.43 11.72
N VAL A 22 -18.51 -5.83 11.39
CA VAL A 22 -19.31 -5.21 10.33
C VAL A 22 -19.83 -3.86 10.81
N ILE A 23 -19.69 -2.85 9.98
CA ILE A 23 -20.25 -1.51 10.26
C ILE A 23 -21.77 -1.55 10.06
N GLY A 24 -22.51 -1.27 11.13
CA GLY A 24 -23.96 -1.23 11.12
C GLY A 24 -24.53 -0.17 10.16
N ASP A 25 -25.73 -0.39 9.63
CA ASP A 25 -26.32 0.54 8.64
C ASP A 25 -26.49 1.97 9.18
N ALA A 26 -26.71 2.15 10.50
CA ALA A 26 -26.79 3.46 11.15
C ALA A 26 -25.47 4.25 11.12
N ASP A 27 -24.34 3.55 11.10
CA ASP A 27 -22.98 4.14 11.09
C ASP A 27 -22.45 4.32 9.65
N ARG A 28 -23.15 3.80 8.65
CA ARG A 28 -22.80 3.90 7.24
C ARG A 28 -23.23 5.24 6.67
N LYS A 29 -22.28 6.12 6.50
CA LYS A 29 -22.51 7.49 6.08
C LYS A 29 -21.42 7.95 5.11
N GLY A 30 -21.68 9.06 4.45
CA GLY A 30 -20.71 9.65 3.54
C GLY A 30 -21.05 9.42 2.06
N ARG A 31 -20.20 9.96 1.22
CA ARG A 31 -20.33 9.93 -0.24
C ARG A 31 -19.01 9.43 -0.86
N PRO A 32 -19.02 8.78 -2.03
CA PRO A 32 -17.80 8.28 -2.68
C PRO A 32 -16.69 9.33 -2.84
N ARG A 33 -17.04 10.60 -3.08
CA ARG A 33 -16.07 11.70 -3.20
C ARG A 33 -15.19 11.91 -1.95
N GLN A 34 -15.66 11.47 -0.79
CA GLN A 34 -14.90 11.59 0.45
C GLN A 34 -13.74 10.60 0.53
N LEU A 35 -13.74 9.55 -0.31
CA LEU A 35 -12.59 8.65 -0.46
C LEU A 35 -11.36 9.35 -1.05
N PHE A 36 -11.54 10.49 -1.73
CA PHE A 36 -10.41 11.29 -2.20
C PHE A 36 -9.43 11.61 -1.07
N TRP A 37 -9.93 12.05 0.07
CA TRP A 37 -9.09 12.58 1.14
C TRP A 37 -8.13 11.55 1.77
N PRO A 38 -8.59 10.39 2.27
CA PRO A 38 -7.68 9.39 2.83
C PRO A 38 -6.69 8.88 1.78
N TRP A 39 -7.12 8.68 0.53
CA TRP A 39 -6.26 8.21 -0.53
C TRP A 39 -5.22 9.24 -0.98
N PHE A 40 -5.61 10.51 -1.05
CA PHE A 40 -4.67 11.60 -1.34
C PHE A 40 -3.67 11.78 -0.20
N ALA A 41 -4.15 11.77 1.04
CA ALA A 41 -3.31 11.90 2.23
C ALA A 41 -2.25 10.79 2.33
N ALA A 42 -2.64 9.54 2.05
CA ALA A 42 -1.73 8.40 2.07
C ALA A 42 -0.59 8.50 1.04
N ASN A 43 -0.80 9.26 -0.05
CA ASN A 43 0.09 9.29 -1.19
C ASN A 43 0.74 10.66 -1.46
N VAL A 44 0.39 11.70 -0.71
CA VAL A 44 1.03 13.02 -0.81
C VAL A 44 2.30 13.04 0.05
N SER A 45 3.35 12.43 -0.45
CA SER A 45 4.65 12.31 0.24
C SER A 45 5.77 12.71 -0.70
N VAL A 46 6.79 13.39 -0.17
CA VAL A 46 8.02 13.74 -0.91
C VAL A 46 8.75 12.51 -1.47
N LEU A 47 8.49 11.32 -0.94
CA LEU A 47 8.97 10.07 -1.51
C LEU A 47 8.53 9.89 -2.97
N GLY A 48 7.38 10.46 -3.36
CA GLY A 48 6.92 10.48 -4.74
C GLY A 48 7.90 11.12 -5.73
N LEU A 49 8.69 12.12 -5.27
CA LEU A 49 9.77 12.72 -6.06
C LEU A 49 10.90 11.71 -6.31
N SER A 50 11.27 10.93 -5.28
CA SER A 50 12.34 9.93 -5.37
C SER A 50 12.01 8.80 -6.34
N TYR A 51 10.72 8.49 -6.54
CA TYR A 51 10.29 7.54 -7.56
C TYR A 51 10.66 7.97 -9.00
N GLY A 52 10.78 9.27 -9.27
CA GLY A 52 11.34 9.76 -10.53
C GLY A 52 12.80 9.32 -10.74
N SER A 53 13.61 9.44 -9.71
CA SER A 53 14.99 8.95 -9.71
C SER A 53 15.05 7.42 -9.85
N PHE A 54 14.24 6.68 -9.09
CA PHE A 54 14.19 5.23 -9.18
C PHE A 54 13.79 4.74 -10.58
N ALA A 55 12.83 5.42 -11.23
CA ALA A 55 12.42 5.09 -12.60
C ALA A 55 13.55 5.30 -13.61
N LEU A 56 14.28 6.42 -13.54
CA LEU A 56 15.44 6.67 -14.38
C LEU A 56 16.58 5.68 -14.10
N GLY A 57 16.66 5.16 -12.88
CA GLY A 57 17.60 4.11 -12.47
C GLY A 57 17.46 2.80 -13.26
N PHE A 58 16.31 2.55 -13.91
CA PHE A 58 16.14 1.44 -14.86
C PHE A 58 16.86 1.66 -16.19
N GLY A 59 17.52 2.81 -16.40
CA GLY A 59 18.25 3.10 -17.65
C GLY A 59 17.34 3.43 -18.82
N ILE A 60 16.23 4.12 -18.56
CA ILE A 60 15.24 4.53 -19.56
C ILE A 60 15.17 6.05 -19.68
N SER A 61 14.70 6.55 -20.82
CA SER A 61 14.54 8.00 -21.07
C SER A 61 13.45 8.60 -20.18
N PHE A 62 13.47 9.95 -20.06
CA PHE A 62 12.41 10.70 -19.39
C PHE A 62 11.01 10.33 -19.87
N TRP A 63 10.80 10.24 -21.18
CA TRP A 63 9.48 9.93 -21.73
C TRP A 63 9.04 8.50 -21.44
N GLN A 64 9.97 7.55 -21.52
CA GLN A 64 9.69 6.17 -21.11
C GLN A 64 9.34 6.09 -19.63
N ALA A 65 10.11 6.74 -18.76
CA ALA A 65 9.86 6.76 -17.33
C ALA A 65 8.53 7.44 -16.97
N LEU A 66 8.19 8.54 -17.65
CA LEU A 66 6.90 9.23 -17.50
C LEU A 66 5.72 8.32 -17.84
N VAL A 67 5.80 7.64 -19.00
CA VAL A 67 4.72 6.74 -19.45
C VAL A 67 4.63 5.51 -18.53
N ALA A 68 5.76 4.86 -18.24
CA ALA A 68 5.78 3.71 -17.34
C ALA A 68 5.23 4.06 -15.95
N GLY A 69 5.63 5.22 -15.42
CA GLY A 69 5.16 5.70 -14.13
C GLY A 69 3.68 6.08 -14.14
N ALA A 70 3.23 6.87 -15.10
CA ALA A 70 1.84 7.28 -15.18
C ALA A 70 0.90 6.07 -15.36
N VAL A 71 1.24 5.15 -16.27
CA VAL A 71 0.46 3.92 -16.48
C VAL A 71 0.50 3.03 -15.22
N GLY A 72 1.68 2.81 -14.63
CA GLY A 72 1.84 1.97 -13.45
C GLY A 72 1.06 2.49 -12.24
N ILE A 73 1.16 3.80 -11.96
CA ILE A 73 0.44 4.46 -10.85
C ILE A 73 -1.08 4.34 -11.07
N VAL A 74 -1.59 4.79 -12.22
CA VAL A 74 -3.03 4.80 -12.47
C VAL A 74 -3.60 3.39 -12.52
N PHE A 75 -2.94 2.47 -13.21
CA PHE A 75 -3.36 1.07 -13.29
C PHE A 75 -3.43 0.42 -11.90
N SER A 76 -2.39 0.57 -11.09
CA SER A 76 -2.36 -0.06 -9.76
C SER A 76 -3.41 0.52 -8.80
N PHE A 77 -3.65 1.82 -8.81
CA PHE A 77 -4.72 2.43 -8.03
C PHE A 77 -6.12 2.16 -8.59
N LEU A 78 -6.24 1.86 -9.87
CA LEU A 78 -7.49 1.36 -10.44
C LEU A 78 -7.84 -0.02 -9.86
N LEU A 79 -6.85 -0.91 -9.65
CA LEU A 79 -7.05 -2.17 -8.93
C LEU A 79 -7.58 -1.92 -7.50
N CYS A 80 -6.98 -0.96 -6.76
CA CYS A 80 -7.49 -0.53 -5.45
C CYS A 80 -8.94 -0.04 -5.55
N GLY A 81 -9.26 0.78 -6.53
CA GLY A 81 -10.60 1.30 -6.76
C GLY A 81 -11.63 0.18 -6.93
N PHE A 82 -11.30 -0.86 -7.69
CA PHE A 82 -12.17 -2.02 -7.86
C PHE A 82 -12.31 -2.82 -6.57
N VAL A 83 -11.22 -3.10 -5.84
CA VAL A 83 -11.30 -3.79 -4.54
C VAL A 83 -12.09 -2.98 -3.51
N ALA A 84 -11.97 -1.64 -3.52
CA ALA A 84 -12.74 -0.76 -2.64
C ALA A 84 -14.27 -0.91 -2.80
N VAL A 85 -14.75 -1.38 -3.96
CA VAL A 85 -16.19 -1.67 -4.14
C VAL A 85 -16.69 -2.73 -3.15
N ALA A 86 -15.84 -3.67 -2.75
CA ALA A 86 -16.20 -4.69 -1.77
C ALA A 86 -16.62 -4.07 -0.42
N GLY A 87 -15.96 -2.99 0.03
CA GLY A 87 -16.24 -2.33 1.30
C GLY A 87 -17.68 -1.85 1.41
N LYS A 88 -18.19 -1.14 0.39
CA LYS A 88 -19.60 -0.71 0.41
C LYS A 88 -20.59 -1.88 0.28
N ARG A 89 -20.18 -3.03 -0.30
CA ARG A 89 -21.04 -4.21 -0.50
C ARG A 89 -21.11 -5.12 0.73
N GLY A 90 -20.12 -5.07 1.62
CA GLY A 90 -20.04 -5.97 2.76
C GLY A 90 -19.67 -5.33 4.09
N SER A 91 -19.48 -4.01 4.17
CA SER A 91 -19.28 -3.24 5.41
C SER A 91 -18.19 -3.76 6.37
N ALA A 92 -17.24 -4.52 5.86
CA ALA A 92 -16.17 -5.15 6.64
C ALA A 92 -14.80 -4.79 6.07
N PRO A 93 -13.71 -5.01 6.82
CA PRO A 93 -12.35 -4.81 6.32
C PRO A 93 -12.03 -5.71 5.13
N THR A 94 -11.07 -5.28 4.29
CA THR A 94 -10.66 -5.96 3.06
C THR A 94 -10.38 -7.45 3.28
N MET A 95 -9.60 -7.78 4.31
CA MET A 95 -9.25 -9.17 4.60
C MET A 95 -10.42 -9.98 5.18
N VAL A 96 -11.45 -9.35 5.74
CA VAL A 96 -12.70 -10.05 6.10
C VAL A 96 -13.53 -10.34 4.85
N LEU A 97 -13.66 -9.36 3.94
CA LEU A 97 -14.40 -9.54 2.68
C LEU A 97 -13.76 -10.59 1.77
N SER A 98 -12.44 -10.71 1.81
CA SER A 98 -11.66 -11.75 1.13
C SER A 98 -12.08 -13.18 1.53
N ARG A 99 -12.67 -13.37 2.73
CA ARG A 99 -13.22 -14.68 3.16
C ARG A 99 -14.30 -15.22 2.23
N ALA A 100 -14.98 -14.38 1.47
CA ALA A 100 -15.94 -14.83 0.48
C ALA A 100 -15.29 -15.71 -0.60
N ALA A 101 -14.08 -15.35 -1.03
CA ALA A 101 -13.28 -16.16 -1.94
C ALA A 101 -12.54 -17.30 -1.21
N PHE A 102 -11.85 -17.01 -0.11
CA PHE A 102 -10.89 -17.91 0.52
C PHE A 102 -11.46 -18.75 1.69
N GLY A 103 -12.71 -18.50 2.10
CA GLY A 103 -13.28 -19.12 3.30
C GLY A 103 -12.73 -18.50 4.59
N VAL A 104 -13.31 -18.87 5.72
CA VAL A 104 -13.00 -18.20 7.00
C VAL A 104 -11.58 -18.49 7.47
N ARG A 105 -11.15 -19.78 7.50
CA ARG A 105 -9.81 -20.17 7.91
C ARG A 105 -8.81 -20.15 6.75
N GLY A 106 -9.23 -20.45 5.52
CA GLY A 106 -8.37 -20.37 4.34
C GLY A 106 -7.84 -18.96 4.07
N ASN A 107 -8.60 -17.93 4.46
CA ASN A 107 -8.20 -16.53 4.34
C ASN A 107 -7.07 -16.11 5.29
N ARG A 108 -6.68 -16.94 6.27
CA ARG A 108 -5.56 -16.61 7.17
C ARG A 108 -4.25 -16.44 6.42
N LEU A 109 -4.02 -17.24 5.38
CA LEU A 109 -2.82 -17.13 4.57
C LEU A 109 -2.74 -15.79 3.81
N PRO A 110 -3.73 -15.38 2.99
CA PRO A 110 -3.72 -14.05 2.39
C PRO A 110 -3.64 -12.92 3.41
N SER A 111 -4.31 -13.06 4.56
CA SER A 111 -4.26 -12.04 5.61
C SER A 111 -2.86 -11.91 6.23
N ALA A 112 -2.13 -13.01 6.41
CA ALA A 112 -0.75 -12.97 6.88
C ALA A 112 0.19 -12.32 5.84
N ILE A 113 0.00 -12.60 4.55
CA ILE A 113 0.75 -11.96 3.46
C ILE A 113 0.44 -10.45 3.42
N SER A 114 -0.84 -10.08 3.55
CA SER A 114 -1.28 -8.69 3.65
C SER A 114 -0.63 -7.97 4.83
N TRP A 115 -0.63 -8.61 6.01
CA TRP A 115 0.01 -8.09 7.20
C TRP A 115 1.51 -7.86 7.00
N MET A 116 2.24 -8.83 6.44
CA MET A 116 3.67 -8.66 6.15
C MET A 116 3.94 -7.52 5.17
N LEU A 117 3.06 -7.34 4.17
CA LEU A 117 3.20 -6.26 3.20
C LEU A 117 3.03 -4.89 3.85
N THR A 118 1.97 -4.69 4.65
CA THR A 118 1.74 -3.41 5.35
C THR A 118 2.80 -3.13 6.40
N LEU A 119 3.22 -4.14 7.18
CA LEU A 119 4.33 -4.01 8.12
C LEU A 119 5.65 -3.59 7.43
N GLY A 120 5.93 -4.12 6.24
CA GLY A 120 7.07 -3.71 5.44
C GLY A 120 6.99 -2.25 4.99
N TRP A 121 5.81 -1.79 4.57
CA TRP A 121 5.58 -0.37 4.24
C TRP A 121 5.71 0.53 5.45
N GLU A 122 5.12 0.19 6.60
CA GLU A 122 5.29 0.93 7.85
C GLU A 122 6.77 1.10 8.20
N THR A 123 7.53 0.01 8.09
CA THR A 123 8.98 0.00 8.35
C THR A 123 9.73 0.91 7.39
N ALA A 124 9.46 0.82 6.09
CA ALA A 124 10.09 1.65 5.07
C ALA A 124 9.80 3.15 5.29
N LEU A 125 8.53 3.50 5.51
CA LEU A 125 8.12 4.89 5.75
C LEU A 125 8.72 5.45 7.05
N THR A 126 8.79 4.64 8.10
CA THR A 126 9.40 5.02 9.38
C THR A 126 10.90 5.22 9.24
N ALA A 127 11.59 4.35 8.49
CA ALA A 127 13.02 4.51 8.21
C ALA A 127 13.29 5.80 7.43
N LEU A 128 12.54 6.05 6.37
CA LEU A 128 12.67 7.28 5.58
C LEU A 128 12.37 8.54 6.39
N ALA A 129 11.32 8.54 7.23
CA ALA A 129 11.01 9.68 8.10
C ALA A 129 12.13 9.94 9.12
N THR A 130 12.72 8.88 9.66
CA THR A 130 13.85 8.94 10.59
C THR A 130 15.09 9.52 9.92
N LEU A 131 15.45 9.00 8.74
CA LEU A 131 16.59 9.47 7.96
C LEU A 131 16.41 10.94 7.52
N ALA A 132 15.22 11.27 7.00
CA ALA A 132 14.92 12.64 6.58
C ALA A 132 15.05 13.67 7.72
N ALA A 133 14.50 13.33 8.90
CA ALA A 133 14.63 14.18 10.08
C ALA A 133 16.10 14.34 10.51
N ALA A 134 16.85 13.25 10.56
CA ALA A 134 18.25 13.26 10.94
C ALA A 134 19.11 14.07 9.96
N THR A 135 18.91 13.91 8.64
CA THR A 135 19.64 14.64 7.59
C THR A 135 19.38 16.14 7.68
N VAL A 136 18.12 16.55 7.92
CA VAL A 136 17.82 17.98 8.06
C VAL A 136 18.45 18.58 9.32
N LEU A 137 18.39 17.88 10.46
CA LEU A 137 19.01 18.34 11.71
C LEU A 137 20.54 18.46 11.57
N ASP A 138 21.18 17.53 10.90
CA ASP A 138 22.60 17.57 10.61
C ASP A 138 22.96 18.79 9.73
N ARG A 139 22.22 19.03 8.66
CA ARG A 139 22.41 20.19 7.78
C ARG A 139 22.19 21.56 8.45
N LEU A 140 21.36 21.58 9.50
CA LEU A 140 21.18 22.78 10.33
C LEU A 140 22.25 22.98 11.40
N GLY A 141 23.16 21.99 11.56
CA GLY A 141 24.13 21.99 12.64
C GLY A 141 23.54 21.75 14.04
N TRP A 142 22.31 21.20 14.10
CA TRP A 142 21.60 20.94 15.38
C TRP A 142 21.79 19.51 15.88
N GLY A 143 22.53 18.70 15.16
CA GLY A 143 22.80 17.32 15.51
C GLY A 143 23.64 16.63 14.45
N GLY A 144 23.74 15.33 14.52
CA GLY A 144 24.45 14.49 13.56
C GLY A 144 24.71 13.09 14.13
N GLY A 145 25.03 12.17 13.23
CA GLY A 145 25.39 10.82 13.58
C GLY A 145 24.30 9.99 14.24
N THR A 146 24.73 8.95 14.96
CA THR A 146 23.86 7.88 15.51
C THR A 146 22.84 8.39 16.54
N SER A 147 23.24 9.32 17.39
CA SER A 147 22.35 9.86 18.45
C SER A 147 21.16 10.61 17.86
N THR A 148 21.39 11.42 16.82
CA THR A 148 20.31 12.14 16.12
C THR A 148 19.35 11.20 15.44
N LYS A 149 19.87 10.16 14.76
CA LYS A 149 19.03 9.09 14.17
C LYS A 149 18.19 8.37 15.23
N ALA A 150 18.76 8.06 16.40
CA ALA A 150 18.06 7.38 17.48
C ALA A 150 16.92 8.25 18.05
N ILE A 151 17.16 9.54 18.29
CA ILE A 151 16.14 10.48 18.76
C ILE A 151 15.03 10.62 17.71
N ALA A 152 15.37 10.80 16.42
CA ALA A 152 14.42 10.89 15.33
C ALA A 152 13.56 9.62 15.25
N LEU A 153 14.16 8.43 15.35
CA LEU A 153 13.45 7.15 15.39
C LEU A 153 12.43 7.09 16.51
N LEU A 154 12.83 7.44 17.72
CA LEU A 154 11.93 7.44 18.90
C LEU A 154 10.73 8.37 18.69
N VAL A 155 10.96 9.59 18.20
CA VAL A 155 9.89 10.57 17.97
C VAL A 155 8.95 10.10 16.86
N VAL A 156 9.48 9.68 15.71
CA VAL A 156 8.69 9.22 14.56
C VAL A 156 7.86 7.99 14.93
N THR A 157 8.46 7.02 15.59
CA THR A 157 7.76 5.79 16.04
C THR A 157 6.65 6.11 17.04
N ALA A 158 6.92 6.99 18.02
CA ALA A 158 5.91 7.39 18.98
C ALA A 158 4.69 8.03 18.31
N LEU A 159 4.90 8.88 17.30
CA LEU A 159 3.82 9.50 16.54
C LEU A 159 3.00 8.47 15.76
N ILE A 160 3.66 7.53 15.08
CA ILE A 160 3.00 6.49 14.27
C ILE A 160 2.17 5.55 15.15
N VAL A 161 2.78 5.02 16.23
CA VAL A 161 2.11 4.07 17.12
C VAL A 161 0.94 4.76 17.86
N ALA A 162 1.15 5.99 18.35
CA ALA A 162 0.07 6.76 18.98
C ALA A 162 -1.09 6.97 18.01
N GLY A 163 -0.82 7.38 16.76
CA GLY A 163 -1.85 7.53 15.71
C GLY A 163 -2.58 6.20 15.45
N GLY A 164 -1.84 5.11 15.26
CA GLY A 164 -2.39 3.78 14.99
C GLY A 164 -3.30 3.24 16.11
N VAL A 165 -2.97 3.52 17.37
CA VAL A 165 -3.78 3.09 18.53
C VAL A 165 -5.07 3.89 18.67
N MET A 166 -5.09 5.18 18.31
CA MET A 166 -6.23 6.08 18.53
C MET A 166 -7.47 5.72 17.69
N GLY A 167 -7.31 5.10 16.51
CA GLY A 167 -8.44 4.62 15.70
C GLY A 167 -8.89 5.56 14.60
N PHE A 168 -9.89 5.10 13.82
CA PHE A 168 -10.28 5.65 12.52
C PHE A 168 -10.62 7.16 12.53
N ASP A 169 -11.47 7.61 13.46
CA ASP A 169 -11.91 9.02 13.46
C ASP A 169 -10.76 10.00 13.73
N VAL A 170 -9.83 9.64 14.61
CA VAL A 170 -8.65 10.45 14.92
C VAL A 170 -7.69 10.45 13.74
N ILE A 171 -7.49 9.26 13.13
CA ILE A 171 -6.68 9.11 11.93
C ILE A 171 -7.21 10.01 10.81
N MET A 172 -8.52 10.01 10.55
CA MET A 172 -9.12 10.82 9.48
C MET A 172 -8.95 12.33 9.72
N ARG A 173 -9.07 12.79 10.96
CA ARG A 173 -8.81 14.21 11.31
C ARG A 173 -7.35 14.57 11.11
N MET A 174 -6.46 13.73 11.60
CA MET A 174 -5.01 13.90 11.43
C MET A 174 -4.62 13.91 9.95
N GLN A 175 -5.15 13.00 9.14
CA GLN A 175 -4.92 12.94 7.70
C GLN A 175 -5.38 14.22 6.99
N THR A 176 -6.48 14.84 7.40
CA THR A 176 -6.93 16.10 6.83
C THR A 176 -5.90 17.22 7.06
N VAL A 177 -5.37 17.35 8.29
CA VAL A 177 -4.34 18.34 8.62
C VAL A 177 -3.05 18.07 7.86
N ILE A 178 -2.57 16.81 7.89
CA ILE A 178 -1.38 16.38 7.17
C ILE A 178 -1.52 16.70 5.68
N THR A 179 -2.65 16.35 5.05
CA THR A 179 -2.92 16.60 3.63
C THR A 179 -2.75 18.10 3.27
N VAL A 180 -3.35 18.99 4.05
CA VAL A 180 -3.27 20.43 3.76
C VAL A 180 -1.84 20.93 3.93
N VAL A 181 -1.19 20.61 5.06
CA VAL A 181 0.18 21.07 5.34
C VAL A 181 1.17 20.52 4.33
N THR A 182 1.14 19.20 4.09
CA THR A 182 2.06 18.56 3.13
C THR A 182 1.79 19.02 1.71
N GLY A 183 0.53 19.18 1.32
CA GLY A 183 0.16 19.69 -0.01
C GLY A 183 0.72 21.11 -0.27
N VAL A 184 0.51 22.03 0.66
CA VAL A 184 1.01 23.44 0.53
C VAL A 184 2.55 23.46 0.48
N LEU A 185 3.20 22.75 1.42
CA LEU A 185 4.66 22.73 1.48
C LEU A 185 5.30 21.98 0.29
N THR A 186 4.61 20.97 -0.26
CA THR A 186 5.06 20.29 -1.49
C THR A 186 5.00 21.24 -2.69
N VAL A 187 3.95 22.06 -2.81
CA VAL A 187 3.89 23.09 -3.85
C VAL A 187 5.02 24.10 -3.69
N ALA A 188 5.29 24.56 -2.46
CA ALA A 188 6.42 25.44 -2.18
C ALA A 188 7.77 24.78 -2.56
N TYR A 189 7.96 23.49 -2.23
CA TYR A 189 9.13 22.72 -2.66
C TYR A 189 9.29 22.72 -4.17
N ILE A 190 8.22 22.39 -4.90
CA ILE A 190 8.22 22.36 -6.37
C ILE A 190 8.68 23.72 -6.93
N VAL A 191 8.12 24.83 -6.44
CA VAL A 191 8.50 26.18 -6.89
C VAL A 191 9.99 26.46 -6.63
N LEU A 192 10.51 26.08 -5.47
CA LEU A 192 11.92 26.29 -5.11
C LEU A 192 12.89 25.47 -5.96
N VAL A 193 12.49 24.30 -6.47
CA VAL A 193 13.37 23.45 -7.27
C VAL A 193 13.28 23.73 -8.77
N LEU A 194 12.31 24.51 -9.24
CA LEU A 194 12.18 24.88 -10.67
C LEU A 194 13.48 25.39 -11.30
N PRO A 195 14.29 26.29 -10.63
CA PRO A 195 15.55 26.77 -11.19
C PRO A 195 16.63 25.70 -11.37
N HIS A 196 16.48 24.53 -10.75
CA HIS A 196 17.42 23.41 -10.85
C HIS A 196 17.04 22.42 -11.97
N ILE A 197 15.96 22.70 -12.70
CA ILE A 197 15.53 21.87 -13.83
C ILE A 197 16.22 22.34 -15.09
N HIS A 198 17.02 21.44 -15.69
CA HIS A 198 17.73 21.66 -16.94
C HIS A 198 17.17 20.77 -18.03
N TRP A 199 16.26 21.31 -18.85
CA TRP A 199 15.51 20.57 -19.84
C TRP A 199 16.40 19.83 -20.84
N ASP A 200 17.49 20.46 -21.27
CA ASP A 200 18.43 19.84 -22.23
C ASP A 200 19.08 18.57 -21.63
N ALA A 201 19.41 18.60 -20.34
CA ALA A 201 19.93 17.43 -19.62
C ALA A 201 18.88 16.33 -19.53
N VAL A 202 17.62 16.68 -19.20
CA VAL A 202 16.50 15.74 -19.13
C VAL A 202 16.26 15.03 -20.47
N GLN A 203 16.31 15.79 -21.59
CA GLN A 203 16.13 15.22 -22.93
C GLN A 203 17.33 14.38 -23.39
N SER A 204 18.52 14.61 -22.85
CA SER A 204 19.74 13.86 -23.21
C SER A 204 19.78 12.44 -22.62
N VAL A 205 18.88 12.12 -21.69
CA VAL A 205 18.81 10.76 -21.10
C VAL A 205 18.41 9.76 -22.19
N ALA A 206 19.31 8.82 -22.48
CA ALA A 206 19.11 7.84 -23.55
C ALA A 206 17.91 6.93 -23.31
N PRO A 207 17.23 6.49 -24.39
CA PRO A 207 16.16 5.51 -24.26
C PRO A 207 16.71 4.13 -23.87
N GLY A 208 15.97 3.45 -23.02
CA GLY A 208 16.25 2.06 -22.63
C GLY A 208 15.47 1.03 -23.45
N SER A 209 15.73 -0.25 -23.18
CA SER A 209 15.05 -1.38 -23.80
C SER A 209 13.60 -1.53 -23.34
N ALA A 210 12.84 -2.37 -24.04
CA ALA A 210 11.48 -2.73 -23.65
C ALA A 210 11.45 -3.43 -22.27
N GLN A 211 12.45 -4.25 -21.97
CA GLN A 211 12.59 -4.96 -20.70
C GLN A 211 12.79 -3.99 -19.53
N GLN A 212 13.65 -2.99 -19.71
CA GLN A 212 13.86 -1.93 -18.74
C GLN A 212 12.60 -1.08 -18.52
N PHE A 213 11.88 -0.75 -19.61
CA PHE A 213 10.60 -0.05 -19.52
C PHE A 213 9.56 -0.85 -18.72
N ILE A 214 9.43 -2.16 -19.01
CA ILE A 214 8.51 -3.05 -18.29
C ILE A 214 8.92 -3.15 -16.80
N GLY A 215 10.21 -3.24 -16.51
CA GLY A 215 10.73 -3.24 -15.15
C GLY A 215 10.33 -1.99 -14.37
N ALA A 216 10.50 -0.81 -14.97
CA ALA A 216 10.07 0.45 -14.39
C ALA A 216 8.54 0.49 -14.17
N LEU A 217 7.75 0.03 -15.15
CA LEU A 217 6.29 -0.06 -15.02
C LEU A 217 5.88 -0.98 -13.87
N VAL A 218 6.45 -2.19 -13.78
CA VAL A 218 6.17 -3.15 -12.70
C VAL A 218 6.56 -2.57 -11.34
N PHE A 219 7.71 -1.89 -11.27
CA PHE A 219 8.13 -1.20 -10.06
C PHE A 219 7.11 -0.15 -9.62
N MET A 220 6.58 0.66 -10.54
CA MET A 220 5.52 1.62 -10.24
C MET A 220 4.22 0.95 -9.80
N VAL A 221 3.85 -0.17 -10.42
CA VAL A 221 2.67 -0.95 -10.00
C VAL A 221 2.80 -1.45 -8.57
N THR A 222 3.96 -2.00 -8.20
CA THR A 222 4.21 -2.56 -6.87
C THR A 222 4.45 -1.50 -5.80
N GLY A 223 5.14 -0.43 -6.16
CA GLY A 223 5.48 0.67 -5.26
C GLY A 223 4.32 1.63 -4.94
N PHE A 224 3.22 1.53 -5.68
CA PHE A 224 2.03 2.35 -5.45
C PHE A 224 0.80 1.49 -5.14
N GLY A 225 -0.17 1.45 -6.03
CA GLY A 225 -1.49 0.89 -5.73
C GLY A 225 -1.50 -0.58 -5.35
N LEU A 226 -0.60 -1.42 -5.88
CA LEU A 226 -0.54 -2.83 -5.49
C LEU A 226 -0.13 -3.01 -4.02
N GLY A 227 0.62 -2.07 -3.45
CA GLY A 227 0.90 -2.01 -2.01
C GLY A 227 -0.33 -1.70 -1.15
N TRP A 228 -1.41 -1.19 -1.73
CA TRP A 228 -2.62 -0.75 -1.04
C TRP A 228 -3.87 -1.61 -1.33
N VAL A 229 -3.83 -2.54 -2.30
CA VAL A 229 -5.03 -3.33 -2.68
C VAL A 229 -5.62 -4.12 -1.51
N ASN A 230 -4.77 -4.59 -0.61
CA ASN A 230 -5.13 -5.38 0.58
C ASN A 230 -5.81 -4.56 1.69
N ALA A 231 -5.78 -3.22 1.62
CA ALA A 231 -6.42 -2.30 2.53
C ALA A 231 -7.55 -1.47 1.86
N ALA A 232 -7.81 -1.68 0.57
CA ALA A 232 -8.65 -0.81 -0.24
C ALA A 232 -10.11 -0.70 0.26
N ALA A 233 -10.68 -1.75 0.82
CA ALA A 233 -12.04 -1.74 1.36
C ALA A 233 -12.13 -1.18 2.79
N ASP A 234 -11.01 -1.04 3.52
CA ASP A 234 -10.98 -0.61 4.92
C ASP A 234 -11.52 0.82 5.09
N TYR A 235 -11.37 1.66 4.07
CA TYR A 235 -11.86 3.04 4.06
C TYR A 235 -13.25 3.18 3.44
N SER A 236 -13.63 2.27 2.54
CA SER A 236 -14.93 2.30 1.84
C SER A 236 -16.05 1.55 2.57
N ARG A 237 -15.73 0.75 3.61
CA ARG A 237 -16.70 -0.04 4.40
C ARG A 237 -17.74 0.82 5.13
N TYR A 238 -17.45 2.09 5.36
CA TYR A 238 -18.35 3.06 5.98
C TYR A 238 -19.35 3.69 5.00
N LEU A 239 -19.23 3.43 3.71
CA LEU A 239 -20.17 3.99 2.72
C LEU A 239 -21.49 3.24 2.69
N PRO A 240 -22.62 3.94 2.47
CA PRO A 240 -23.93 3.30 2.24
C PRO A 240 -23.88 2.32 1.07
N ARG A 241 -24.56 1.18 1.16
CA ARG A 241 -24.63 0.14 0.09
C ARG A 241 -25.07 0.73 -1.26
N ARG A 242 -26.00 1.69 -1.24
CA ARG A 242 -26.51 2.40 -2.43
C ARG A 242 -25.52 3.33 -3.11
N SER A 243 -24.34 3.53 -2.53
CA SER A 243 -23.29 4.38 -3.12
C SER A 243 -22.89 3.88 -4.50
N SER A 244 -22.63 4.81 -5.44
CA SER A 244 -22.21 4.46 -6.80
C SER A 244 -20.87 3.70 -6.81
N SER A 245 -20.84 2.49 -7.38
CA SER A 245 -19.59 1.73 -7.56
C SER A 245 -18.59 2.46 -8.46
N LYS A 246 -19.06 3.10 -9.55
CA LYS A 246 -18.22 3.94 -10.41
C LYS A 246 -17.62 5.11 -9.64
N GLY A 247 -18.42 5.71 -8.74
CA GLY A 247 -17.95 6.78 -7.86
C GLY A 247 -16.89 6.28 -6.87
N VAL A 248 -17.06 5.09 -6.27
CA VAL A 248 -16.05 4.49 -5.39
C VAL A 248 -14.74 4.25 -6.15
N VAL A 249 -14.80 3.59 -7.31
CA VAL A 249 -13.62 3.35 -8.16
C VAL A 249 -12.95 4.67 -8.54
N GLY A 250 -13.71 5.61 -9.10
CA GLY A 250 -13.16 6.86 -9.62
C GLY A 250 -12.51 7.73 -8.54
N TRP A 251 -13.17 7.91 -7.38
CA TRP A 251 -12.62 8.76 -6.33
C TRP A 251 -11.46 8.11 -5.56
N THR A 252 -11.45 6.79 -5.41
CA THR A 252 -10.28 6.06 -4.89
C THR A 252 -9.09 6.22 -5.82
N THR A 253 -9.26 5.89 -7.11
CA THR A 253 -8.18 5.97 -8.11
C THR A 253 -7.67 7.40 -8.25
N PHE A 254 -8.55 8.39 -8.39
CA PHE A 254 -8.16 9.79 -8.55
C PHE A 254 -7.44 10.33 -7.32
N GLY A 255 -8.00 10.11 -6.12
CA GLY A 255 -7.37 10.57 -4.88
C GLY A 255 -5.98 9.98 -4.68
N ALA A 256 -5.83 8.67 -4.94
CA ALA A 256 -4.57 7.97 -4.75
C ALA A 256 -3.51 8.31 -5.83
N SER A 257 -3.94 8.58 -7.08
CA SER A 257 -3.00 8.81 -8.20
C SER A 257 -2.54 10.26 -8.33
N LEU A 258 -3.34 11.25 -7.90
CA LEU A 258 -3.09 12.64 -8.22
C LEU A 258 -1.74 13.15 -7.71
N ALA A 259 -1.47 12.98 -6.41
CA ALA A 259 -0.20 13.43 -5.83
C ALA A 259 1.00 12.67 -6.40
N PRO A 260 0.99 11.32 -6.47
CA PRO A 260 2.09 10.57 -7.10
C PRO A 260 2.40 10.96 -8.53
N LEU A 261 1.38 11.21 -9.36
CA LEU A 261 1.60 11.64 -10.76
C LEU A 261 2.33 12.99 -10.84
N VAL A 262 1.87 13.97 -10.06
CA VAL A 262 2.52 15.29 -10.02
C VAL A 262 3.96 15.17 -9.51
N LEU A 263 4.15 14.45 -8.40
CA LEU A 263 5.46 14.28 -7.78
C LEU A 263 6.42 13.50 -8.67
N LEU A 264 5.94 12.45 -9.37
CA LEU A 264 6.72 11.71 -10.35
C LEU A 264 7.26 12.62 -11.46
N VAL A 265 6.41 13.49 -12.04
CA VAL A 265 6.85 14.43 -13.09
C VAL A 265 7.99 15.30 -12.61
N PHE A 266 7.84 15.94 -11.45
CA PHE A 266 8.88 16.80 -10.89
C PHE A 266 10.11 16.01 -10.44
N GLY A 267 9.93 14.80 -9.93
CA GLY A 267 11.03 13.90 -9.59
C GLY A 267 11.85 13.49 -10.82
N LEU A 268 11.20 13.17 -11.92
CA LEU A 268 11.85 12.87 -13.21
C LEU A 268 12.62 14.06 -13.76
N LEU A 269 12.01 15.26 -13.72
CA LEU A 269 12.65 16.49 -14.17
C LEU A 269 13.89 16.79 -13.35
N LEU A 270 13.79 16.68 -12.04
CA LEU A 270 14.89 16.97 -11.11
C LEU A 270 16.02 15.95 -11.23
N ALA A 271 15.70 14.66 -11.22
CA ALA A 271 16.67 13.58 -11.32
C ALA A 271 17.33 13.54 -12.72
N GLY A 272 16.59 13.79 -13.79
CA GLY A 272 17.10 13.88 -15.16
C GLY A 272 18.01 15.10 -15.38
N SER A 273 17.83 16.15 -14.59
CA SER A 273 18.66 17.38 -14.65
C SER A 273 20.04 17.19 -14.04
N SER A 274 20.23 16.21 -13.12
CA SER A 274 21.47 16.03 -12.39
C SER A 274 21.75 14.55 -12.12
N PRO A 275 22.70 13.93 -12.86
CA PRO A 275 23.11 12.53 -12.60
C PRO A 275 23.64 12.32 -11.17
N GLY A 276 24.29 13.35 -10.59
CA GLY A 276 24.76 13.30 -9.21
C GLY A 276 23.63 13.21 -8.19
N LEU A 277 22.58 14.00 -8.37
CA LEU A 277 21.39 13.96 -7.53
C LEU A 277 20.66 12.60 -7.71
N ASN A 278 20.53 12.13 -8.96
CA ASN A 278 19.89 10.84 -9.23
C ASN A 278 20.58 9.69 -8.45
N LYS A 279 21.89 9.65 -8.45
CA LYS A 279 22.67 8.67 -7.68
C LYS A 279 22.51 8.85 -6.17
N ALA A 280 22.49 10.09 -5.69
CA ALA A 280 22.32 10.38 -4.26
C ALA A 280 20.95 9.95 -3.73
N VAL A 281 19.89 10.14 -4.52
CA VAL A 281 18.52 9.71 -4.18
C VAL A 281 18.40 8.19 -4.05
N ALA A 282 19.19 7.40 -4.77
CA ALA A 282 19.20 5.95 -4.61
C ALA A 282 19.73 5.51 -3.23
N ALA A 283 20.68 6.26 -2.65
CA ALA A 283 21.26 5.98 -1.33
C ALA A 283 20.40 6.58 -0.19
N ASP A 284 19.99 7.83 -0.33
CA ASP A 284 19.14 8.56 0.64
C ASP A 284 18.00 9.28 -0.10
N PRO A 285 16.84 8.61 -0.27
CA PRO A 285 15.75 9.10 -1.11
C PRO A 285 15.21 10.47 -0.73
N ILE A 286 15.25 10.82 0.53
CA ILE A 286 14.67 12.09 1.04
C ILE A 286 15.77 13.10 1.34
N GLY A 287 16.86 12.68 1.99
CA GLY A 287 17.93 13.59 2.37
C GLY A 287 18.61 14.21 1.15
N ALA A 288 18.83 13.45 0.08
CA ALA A 288 19.37 13.97 -1.17
C ALA A 288 18.57 15.13 -1.76
N LEU A 289 17.24 15.11 -1.63
CA LEU A 289 16.36 16.18 -2.11
C LEU A 289 16.58 17.50 -1.35
N THR A 290 17.18 17.47 -0.15
CA THR A 290 17.51 18.68 0.60
C THR A 290 18.66 19.46 -0.02
N THR A 291 19.52 18.82 -0.82
CA THR A 291 20.74 19.45 -1.37
C THR A 291 20.45 20.62 -2.32
N VAL A 292 19.28 20.64 -2.94
CA VAL A 292 18.83 21.71 -3.86
C VAL A 292 17.99 22.77 -3.15
N LEU A 293 17.85 22.73 -1.82
CA LEU A 293 17.03 23.65 -1.06
C LEU A 293 17.85 24.73 -0.35
N PRO A 294 17.33 25.95 -0.25
CA PRO A 294 17.89 26.99 0.60
C PRO A 294 17.73 26.62 2.08
N THR A 295 18.69 27.04 2.91
CA THR A 295 18.73 26.68 4.35
C THR A 295 17.44 27.00 5.10
N TRP A 296 16.80 28.14 4.79
CA TRP A 296 15.55 28.55 5.46
C TRP A 296 14.38 27.59 5.20
N PHE A 297 14.39 26.83 4.10
CA PHE A 297 13.32 25.88 3.76
C PHE A 297 13.56 24.48 4.32
N LEU A 298 14.71 24.20 4.92
CA LEU A 298 15.02 22.87 5.46
C LEU A 298 14.06 22.43 6.56
N ILE A 299 13.63 23.34 7.45
CA ILE A 299 12.64 23.03 8.50
C ILE A 299 11.26 22.77 7.90
N PRO A 300 10.68 23.62 7.04
CA PRO A 300 9.46 23.30 6.28
C PRO A 300 9.56 21.99 5.51
N PHE A 301 10.70 21.72 4.88
CA PHE A 301 10.93 20.45 4.17
C PHE A 301 10.91 19.23 5.11
N ALA A 302 11.59 19.33 6.26
CA ALA A 302 11.53 18.25 7.27
C ALA A 302 10.09 17.99 7.72
N ALA A 303 9.32 19.07 7.95
CA ALA A 303 7.92 18.94 8.33
C ALA A 303 7.10 18.21 7.25
N VAL A 304 7.22 18.56 5.96
CA VAL A 304 6.50 17.90 4.88
C VAL A 304 6.94 16.45 4.71
N ALA A 305 8.24 16.20 4.79
CA ALA A 305 8.79 14.84 4.66
C ALA A 305 8.30 13.94 5.79
N VAL A 306 8.50 14.35 7.04
CA VAL A 306 8.11 13.54 8.21
C VAL A 306 6.59 13.38 8.28
N LEU A 307 5.80 14.46 8.15
CA LEU A 307 4.33 14.37 8.23
C LEU A 307 3.73 13.51 7.12
N GLY A 308 4.22 13.62 5.89
CA GLY A 308 3.75 12.81 4.77
C GLY A 308 4.03 11.31 4.97
N LEU A 309 5.25 10.98 5.43
CA LEU A 309 5.65 9.59 5.69
C LEU A 309 4.94 9.01 6.93
N VAL A 310 4.83 9.79 8.01
CA VAL A 310 4.06 9.41 9.22
C VAL A 310 2.58 9.21 8.87
N GLY A 311 2.01 10.08 8.02
CA GLY A 311 0.62 9.95 7.57
C GLY A 311 0.36 8.62 6.86
N GLY A 312 1.26 8.20 5.96
CA GLY A 312 1.21 6.88 5.31
C GLY A 312 1.33 5.75 6.33
N ALA A 313 2.37 5.78 7.16
CA ALA A 313 2.63 4.73 8.16
C ALA A 313 1.49 4.55 9.18
N VAL A 314 0.79 5.64 9.57
CA VAL A 314 -0.38 5.55 10.45
C VAL A 314 -1.57 4.84 9.78
N LEU A 315 -1.75 5.02 8.47
CA LEU A 315 -2.77 4.28 7.72
C LEU A 315 -2.38 2.80 7.56
N ASP A 316 -1.10 2.54 7.36
CA ASP A 316 -0.58 1.16 7.26
C ASP A 316 -0.76 0.42 8.58
N ILE A 317 -0.33 0.98 9.73
CA ILE A 317 -0.46 0.32 11.04
C ILE A 317 -1.92 0.10 11.46
N TYR A 318 -2.85 0.90 10.94
CA TYR A 318 -4.28 0.66 11.10
C TYR A 318 -4.71 -0.59 10.33
N SER A 319 -4.35 -0.69 9.06
CA SER A 319 -4.73 -1.80 8.17
C SER A 319 -3.94 -3.08 8.47
N SER A 320 -2.67 -3.00 8.88
CA SER A 320 -1.88 -4.16 9.31
C SER A 320 -2.47 -4.80 10.56
N GLY A 321 -2.88 -4.00 11.54
CA GLY A 321 -3.58 -4.50 12.71
C GLY A 321 -4.85 -5.28 12.36
N LEU A 322 -5.67 -4.78 11.41
CA LEU A 322 -6.85 -5.49 10.90
C LEU A 322 -6.47 -6.79 10.17
N ALA A 323 -5.42 -6.77 9.36
CA ALA A 323 -4.93 -7.95 8.64
C ALA A 323 -4.40 -9.02 9.62
N LEU A 324 -3.67 -8.63 10.65
CA LEU A 324 -3.14 -9.52 11.69
C LEU A 324 -4.27 -10.21 12.48
N LEU A 325 -5.32 -9.46 12.83
CA LEU A 325 -6.53 -10.04 13.43
C LEU A 325 -7.23 -11.02 12.47
N ALA A 326 -7.33 -10.66 11.19
CA ALA A 326 -7.92 -11.52 10.16
C ALA A 326 -7.09 -12.79 9.89
N ALA A 327 -5.77 -12.74 10.09
CA ALA A 327 -4.87 -13.88 10.05
C ALA A 327 -5.07 -14.85 11.23
N GLY A 328 -5.75 -14.42 12.29
CA GLY A 328 -6.18 -15.28 13.38
C GLY A 328 -5.68 -14.88 14.77
N LEU A 329 -5.02 -13.73 14.92
CA LEU A 329 -4.69 -13.20 16.24
C LEU A 329 -5.99 -12.90 17.01
N ARG A 330 -6.09 -13.42 18.23
CA ARG A 330 -7.22 -13.18 19.12
C ARG A 330 -6.83 -12.16 20.18
N ALA A 331 -6.83 -10.90 19.78
CA ALA A 331 -6.49 -9.78 20.67
C ALA A 331 -7.29 -8.54 20.27
N PRO A 332 -7.44 -7.55 21.16
CA PRO A 332 -7.97 -6.25 20.80
C PRO A 332 -7.09 -5.56 19.73
N ARG A 333 -7.70 -4.72 18.86
CA ARG A 333 -7.01 -4.03 17.78
C ARG A 333 -5.76 -3.26 18.23
N TYR A 334 -5.83 -2.57 19.36
CA TYR A 334 -4.68 -1.81 19.89
C TYR A 334 -3.48 -2.70 20.22
N VAL A 335 -3.71 -3.96 20.62
CA VAL A 335 -2.61 -4.92 20.87
C VAL A 335 -1.95 -5.33 19.55
N ALA A 336 -2.74 -5.56 18.50
CA ALA A 336 -2.19 -5.81 17.17
C ALA A 336 -1.32 -4.62 16.70
N ALA A 337 -1.80 -3.38 16.83
CA ALA A 337 -1.03 -2.18 16.50
C ALA A 337 0.27 -2.02 17.32
N LEU A 338 0.28 -2.45 18.59
CA LEU A 338 1.49 -2.45 19.40
C LEU A 338 2.50 -3.52 18.96
N ILE A 339 2.03 -4.70 18.54
CA ILE A 339 2.88 -5.76 17.97
C ILE A 339 3.51 -5.25 16.69
N ASP A 340 2.70 -4.65 15.80
CA ASP A 340 3.18 -4.06 14.55
C ASP A 340 4.20 -2.96 14.82
N GLY A 341 3.92 -2.06 15.76
CA GLY A 341 4.85 -1.01 16.17
C GLY A 341 6.20 -1.55 16.66
N ALA A 342 6.20 -2.64 17.44
CA ALA A 342 7.44 -3.25 17.92
C ALA A 342 8.26 -3.86 16.77
N LEU A 343 7.60 -4.56 15.84
CA LEU A 343 8.25 -5.14 14.67
C LEU A 343 8.73 -4.07 13.68
N MET A 344 7.94 -3.02 13.48
CA MET A 344 8.30 -1.84 12.70
C MET A 344 9.58 -1.19 13.23
N VAL A 345 9.69 -1.02 14.57
CA VAL A 345 10.91 -0.48 15.19
C VAL A 345 12.10 -1.38 14.91
N ALA A 346 11.97 -2.69 15.09
CA ALA A 346 13.06 -3.64 14.82
C ALA A 346 13.52 -3.58 13.37
N GLY A 347 12.59 -3.57 12.41
CA GLY A 347 12.91 -3.42 10.99
C GLY A 347 13.54 -2.06 10.65
N THR A 348 13.04 -0.99 11.27
CA THR A 348 13.60 0.36 11.08
C THR A 348 15.02 0.46 11.64
N VAL A 349 15.29 -0.12 12.79
CA VAL A 349 16.66 -0.20 13.34
C VAL A 349 17.59 -0.90 12.37
N TYR A 350 17.16 -2.00 11.76
CA TYR A 350 17.96 -2.69 10.74
C TYR A 350 18.27 -1.76 9.56
N ILE A 351 17.26 -1.11 8.97
CA ILE A 351 17.44 -0.24 7.79
C ILE A 351 18.31 0.98 8.12
N VAL A 352 18.11 1.63 9.27
CA VAL A 352 18.76 2.91 9.61
C VAL A 352 20.19 2.74 10.12
N PHE A 353 20.50 1.60 10.78
CA PHE A 353 21.76 1.43 11.49
C PHE A 353 22.62 0.25 11.01
N VAL A 354 22.07 -0.67 10.20
CA VAL A 354 22.76 -1.91 9.78
C VAL A 354 22.87 -2.04 8.27
N ALA A 355 21.80 -1.69 7.52
CA ALA A 355 21.80 -1.80 6.06
C ALA A 355 22.72 -0.77 5.40
N ASP A 356 23.36 -1.15 4.28
CA ASP A 356 24.25 -0.28 3.52
C ASP A 356 23.50 0.83 2.77
N ASP A 357 22.28 0.55 2.31
CA ASP A 357 21.39 1.50 1.62
C ASP A 357 19.93 1.18 1.89
N PHE A 358 19.06 2.11 1.47
CA PHE A 358 17.60 1.93 1.57
C PHE A 358 17.01 1.14 0.38
N LEU A 359 17.51 1.38 -0.83
CA LEU A 359 16.84 0.94 -2.06
C LEU A 359 16.92 -0.59 -2.24
N GLY A 360 18.04 -1.22 -1.91
CA GLY A 360 18.21 -2.67 -2.04
C GLY A 360 17.18 -3.48 -1.24
N PRO A 361 17.09 -3.32 0.10
CA PRO A 361 16.06 -3.96 0.92
C PRO A 361 14.63 -3.62 0.47
N PHE A 362 14.38 -2.37 0.08
CA PHE A 362 13.07 -1.93 -0.39
C PHE A 362 12.63 -2.61 -1.68
N MET A 363 13.52 -2.70 -2.68
CA MET A 363 13.26 -3.45 -3.92
C MET A 363 13.03 -4.93 -3.66
N GLY A 364 13.84 -5.52 -2.78
CA GLY A 364 13.69 -6.92 -2.37
C GLY A 364 12.34 -7.21 -1.73
N PHE A 365 11.89 -6.32 -0.86
CA PHE A 365 10.58 -6.36 -0.24
C PHE A 365 9.45 -6.26 -1.29
N LEU A 366 9.48 -5.23 -2.15
CA LEU A 366 8.45 -5.00 -3.16
C LEU A 366 8.31 -6.17 -4.14
N THR A 367 9.43 -6.72 -4.62
CA THR A 367 9.38 -7.84 -5.58
C THR A 367 8.90 -9.13 -4.92
N THR A 368 9.36 -9.42 -3.71
CA THR A 368 9.04 -10.68 -3.03
C THR A 368 7.58 -10.76 -2.58
N LEU A 369 7.06 -9.74 -1.93
CA LEU A 369 5.68 -9.70 -1.44
C LEU A 369 4.69 -9.20 -2.50
N GLY A 370 5.14 -8.43 -3.48
CA GLY A 370 4.33 -7.99 -4.61
C GLY A 370 3.74 -9.14 -5.41
N VAL A 371 4.47 -10.26 -5.55
CA VAL A 371 4.01 -11.44 -6.30
C VAL A 371 2.77 -12.09 -5.66
N PRO A 372 2.79 -12.56 -4.40
CA PRO A 372 1.61 -13.22 -3.81
C PRO A 372 0.43 -12.26 -3.61
N ILE A 373 0.69 -10.97 -3.34
CA ILE A 373 -0.37 -9.95 -3.28
C ILE A 373 -1.01 -9.72 -4.65
N ALA A 374 -0.24 -9.72 -5.73
CA ALA A 374 -0.76 -9.62 -7.09
C ALA A 374 -1.67 -10.82 -7.41
N ALA A 375 -1.25 -12.04 -7.07
CA ALA A 375 -2.07 -13.24 -7.24
C ALA A 375 -3.38 -13.16 -6.44
N TRP A 376 -3.31 -12.74 -5.16
CA TRP A 376 -4.48 -12.51 -4.32
C TRP A 376 -5.40 -11.43 -4.90
N CYS A 377 -4.85 -10.32 -5.35
CA CYS A 377 -5.60 -9.23 -5.99
C CYS A 377 -6.36 -9.75 -7.21
N GLY A 378 -5.72 -10.54 -8.05
CA GLY A 378 -6.36 -11.19 -9.20
C GLY A 378 -7.56 -12.04 -8.78
N VAL A 379 -7.40 -12.91 -7.77
CA VAL A 379 -8.51 -13.74 -7.25
C VAL A 379 -9.64 -12.87 -6.70
N MET A 380 -9.31 -11.83 -5.91
CA MET A 380 -10.31 -10.92 -5.32
C MET A 380 -11.10 -10.16 -6.40
N LEU A 381 -10.42 -9.65 -7.42
CA LEU A 381 -11.06 -8.96 -8.54
C LEU A 381 -11.96 -9.88 -9.36
N ALA A 382 -11.55 -11.12 -9.60
CA ALA A 382 -12.35 -12.11 -10.30
C ALA A 382 -13.59 -12.51 -9.47
N ASP A 383 -13.45 -12.71 -8.16
CA ASP A 383 -14.59 -12.96 -7.26
C ASP A 383 -15.59 -11.80 -7.31
N LEU A 384 -15.12 -10.56 -7.20
CA LEU A 384 -15.94 -9.36 -7.30
C LEU A 384 -16.66 -9.23 -8.64
N ALA A 385 -15.99 -9.56 -9.75
CA ALA A 385 -16.56 -9.51 -11.09
C ALA A 385 -17.63 -10.60 -11.31
N LEU A 386 -17.46 -11.77 -10.72
CA LEU A 386 -18.41 -12.88 -10.77
C LEU A 386 -19.63 -12.66 -9.89
N ARG A 387 -19.45 -11.96 -8.77
CA ARG A 387 -20.44 -11.79 -7.71
C ARG A 387 -21.47 -10.72 -8.07
N ARG A 388 -22.74 -11.11 -8.14
CA ARG A 388 -23.87 -10.22 -8.46
C ARG A 388 -24.58 -9.69 -7.22
N ARG A 389 -24.62 -10.49 -6.12
CA ARG A 389 -25.25 -10.11 -4.85
C ARG A 389 -24.23 -9.50 -3.90
N ASP A 390 -24.68 -8.69 -2.95
CA ASP A 390 -23.86 -8.19 -1.86
C ASP A 390 -23.42 -9.34 -0.94
N TYR A 391 -22.42 -9.09 -0.09
CA TYR A 391 -21.94 -10.10 0.84
C TYR A 391 -22.99 -10.37 1.94
N ASP A 392 -23.14 -11.64 2.31
CA ASP A 392 -23.77 -12.02 3.56
C ASP A 392 -22.76 -11.84 4.69
N GLU A 393 -22.99 -10.80 5.48
CA GLU A 393 -22.02 -10.36 6.48
C GLU A 393 -21.84 -11.39 7.60
N ALA A 394 -22.94 -12.07 8.02
CA ALA A 394 -22.89 -13.08 9.06
C ALA A 394 -22.05 -14.31 8.64
N ASP A 395 -22.16 -14.71 7.37
CA ASP A 395 -21.46 -15.87 6.85
C ASP A 395 -19.97 -15.62 6.62
N LEU A 396 -19.51 -14.36 6.58
CA LEU A 396 -18.07 -14.05 6.57
C LEU A 396 -17.35 -14.48 7.86
N TYR A 397 -18.09 -14.77 8.93
CA TYR A 397 -17.52 -15.20 10.22
C TYR A 397 -17.82 -16.66 10.57
N ARG A 398 -18.63 -17.34 9.73
CA ARG A 398 -19.05 -18.73 9.98
C ARG A 398 -18.31 -19.74 9.11
N PRO A 399 -17.45 -20.60 9.67
CA PRO A 399 -16.71 -21.61 8.88
C PRO A 399 -17.63 -22.59 8.13
N ARG A 400 -18.85 -22.81 8.63
CA ARG A 400 -19.87 -23.67 7.99
C ARG A 400 -20.93 -22.86 7.23
N GLY A 401 -20.73 -21.54 7.05
CA GLY A 401 -21.59 -20.69 6.23
C GLY A 401 -21.34 -20.88 4.74
N ARG A 402 -22.06 -20.12 3.92
CA ARG A 402 -22.02 -20.22 2.43
C ARG A 402 -20.62 -20.07 1.83
N TYR A 403 -19.70 -19.36 2.49
CA TYR A 403 -18.34 -19.14 2.00
C TYR A 403 -17.39 -20.30 2.30
N GLY A 404 -17.79 -21.18 3.24
CA GLY A 404 -17.00 -22.34 3.66
C GLY A 404 -15.79 -21.97 4.51
N ASP A 405 -14.98 -22.95 4.79
CA ASP A 405 -13.87 -22.82 5.75
C ASP A 405 -12.51 -22.67 5.06
N VAL A 406 -12.11 -23.66 4.26
CA VAL A 406 -10.84 -23.68 3.49
C VAL A 406 -11.13 -24.20 2.08
N PRO A 407 -11.63 -23.37 1.17
CA PRO A 407 -11.76 -23.77 -0.22
C PRO A 407 -10.40 -23.87 -0.88
N LEU A 408 -10.09 -25.05 -1.43
CA LEU A 408 -8.75 -25.31 -1.99
C LEU A 408 -8.46 -24.51 -3.25
N LEU A 409 -9.46 -24.27 -4.11
CA LEU A 409 -9.26 -23.62 -5.41
C LEU A 409 -8.58 -22.23 -5.29
N PRO A 410 -9.12 -21.23 -4.57
CA PRO A 410 -8.49 -19.91 -4.51
C PRO A 410 -7.13 -19.95 -3.81
N VAL A 411 -6.94 -20.80 -2.82
CA VAL A 411 -5.64 -20.99 -2.14
C VAL A 411 -4.61 -21.57 -3.12
N ALA A 412 -4.98 -22.60 -3.89
CA ALA A 412 -4.12 -23.19 -4.90
C ALA A 412 -3.79 -22.20 -6.02
N VAL A 413 -4.75 -21.38 -6.44
CA VAL A 413 -4.54 -20.35 -7.47
C VAL A 413 -3.53 -19.29 -7.00
N VAL A 414 -3.64 -18.81 -5.76
CA VAL A 414 -2.65 -17.87 -5.19
C VAL A 414 -1.28 -18.56 -5.06
N GLY A 415 -1.23 -19.81 -4.60
CA GLY A 415 0.02 -20.57 -4.52
C GLY A 415 0.68 -20.75 -5.89
N ALA A 416 -0.09 -21.15 -6.91
CA ALA A 416 0.40 -21.28 -8.28
C ALA A 416 0.88 -19.94 -8.86
N GLY A 417 0.11 -18.86 -8.65
CA GLY A 417 0.49 -17.52 -9.05
C GLY A 417 1.79 -17.07 -8.38
N ALA A 418 1.96 -17.35 -7.08
CA ALA A 418 3.18 -17.04 -6.34
C ALA A 418 4.38 -17.85 -6.87
N VAL A 419 4.25 -19.15 -7.07
CA VAL A 419 5.32 -19.99 -7.62
C VAL A 419 5.72 -19.52 -9.01
N LEU A 420 4.77 -19.32 -9.93
CA LEU A 420 5.08 -18.80 -11.27
C LEU A 420 5.69 -17.41 -11.23
N GLY A 421 5.15 -16.53 -10.37
CA GLY A 421 5.62 -15.16 -10.26
C GLY A 421 7.04 -15.07 -9.68
N TRP A 422 7.35 -15.78 -8.60
CA TRP A 422 8.71 -15.79 -8.04
C TRP A 422 9.73 -16.39 -9.00
N GLY A 423 9.30 -17.28 -9.90
CA GLY A 423 10.15 -17.79 -10.98
C GLY A 423 10.55 -16.74 -12.03
N LEU A 424 9.82 -15.61 -12.10
CA LEU A 424 9.96 -14.56 -13.11
C LEU A 424 10.34 -13.18 -12.53
N VAL A 425 10.76 -13.13 -11.27
CA VAL A 425 11.33 -11.93 -10.64
C VAL A 425 12.75 -12.23 -10.20
N THR A 426 13.59 -11.20 -10.10
CA THR A 426 14.95 -11.32 -9.54
C THR A 426 15.11 -10.42 -8.35
N ASN A 427 16.00 -10.80 -7.46
CA ASN A 427 16.33 -10.04 -6.27
C ASN A 427 17.83 -10.03 -6.03
N SER A 428 18.44 -8.85 -6.13
CA SER A 428 19.85 -8.63 -5.83
C SER A 428 20.08 -7.97 -4.47
N GLY A 429 19.01 -7.47 -3.83
CA GLY A 429 19.08 -6.75 -2.56
C GLY A 429 19.31 -7.64 -1.33
N ALA A 430 19.10 -8.97 -1.46
CA ALA A 430 19.30 -9.91 -0.36
C ALA A 430 19.70 -11.29 -0.88
N SER A 431 20.85 -11.80 -0.43
CA SER A 431 21.39 -13.10 -0.88
C SER A 431 20.45 -14.29 -0.62
N TRP A 432 19.69 -14.26 0.47
CA TRP A 432 18.71 -15.30 0.81
C TRP A 432 17.49 -15.33 -0.12
N LEU A 433 17.30 -14.30 -0.97
CA LEU A 433 16.27 -14.24 -2.01
C LEU A 433 16.80 -14.62 -3.41
N ALA A 434 18.09 -14.95 -3.53
CA ALA A 434 18.71 -15.31 -4.80
C ALA A 434 18.14 -16.57 -5.48
N TRP A 435 17.29 -17.35 -4.80
CA TRP A 435 16.57 -18.48 -5.37
C TRP A 435 15.50 -18.05 -6.39
N GLN A 436 14.99 -16.82 -6.34
CA GLN A 436 14.01 -16.29 -7.28
C GLN A 436 14.55 -16.28 -8.73
N GLY A 437 13.69 -16.12 -9.71
CA GLY A 437 14.07 -16.09 -11.13
C GLY A 437 14.38 -17.46 -11.76
N TYR A 438 13.99 -18.55 -11.10
CA TYR A 438 14.27 -19.92 -11.55
C TYR A 438 13.56 -20.32 -12.86
N LEU A 439 12.56 -19.60 -13.31
CA LEU A 439 11.90 -19.83 -14.61
C LEU A 439 12.50 -19.03 -15.75
N LEU A 440 13.31 -18.01 -15.49
CA LEU A 440 13.89 -17.16 -16.54
C LEU A 440 14.78 -17.94 -17.51
N GLY A 441 15.56 -18.89 -17.03
CA GLY A 441 16.38 -19.76 -17.86
C GLY A 441 15.55 -20.76 -18.67
N PRO A 442 14.73 -21.62 -18.01
CA PRO A 442 13.91 -22.62 -18.71
C PRO A 442 12.95 -22.08 -19.75
N LEU A 443 12.47 -20.83 -19.58
CA LEU A 443 11.58 -20.18 -20.55
C LEU A 443 12.32 -19.41 -21.65
N GLY A 444 13.66 -19.51 -21.72
CA GLY A 444 14.44 -18.82 -22.75
C GLY A 444 14.51 -17.30 -22.59
N LEU A 445 14.29 -16.79 -21.36
CA LEU A 445 14.32 -15.36 -21.06
C LEU A 445 15.72 -14.85 -20.62
N GLY A 446 16.77 -15.60 -20.91
CA GLY A 446 18.16 -15.22 -20.67
C GLY A 446 18.68 -15.49 -19.24
N GLY A 447 17.91 -16.16 -18.38
CA GLY A 447 18.30 -16.46 -17.00
C GLY A 447 18.29 -15.24 -16.09
N LYS A 448 18.94 -15.35 -14.92
CA LYS A 448 18.91 -14.32 -13.87
C LYS A 448 19.78 -13.08 -14.19
N GLU A 449 20.65 -13.18 -15.18
CA GLU A 449 21.53 -12.10 -15.64
C GLU A 449 21.14 -11.57 -17.03
N GLY A 450 20.12 -12.15 -17.64
CA GLY A 450 19.61 -11.73 -18.94
C GLY A 450 18.74 -10.48 -18.88
N ASP A 451 18.43 -9.92 -20.04
CA ASP A 451 17.66 -8.68 -20.19
C ASP A 451 16.30 -8.70 -19.48
N TRP A 452 15.64 -9.88 -19.42
CA TRP A 452 14.34 -10.05 -18.75
C TRP A 452 14.41 -10.16 -17.22
N ALA A 453 15.60 -10.31 -16.66
CA ALA A 453 15.78 -10.42 -15.21
C ALA A 453 15.24 -9.18 -14.47
N PHE A 454 15.46 -8.00 -15.06
CA PHE A 454 15.06 -6.73 -14.46
C PHE A 454 13.61 -6.32 -14.75
N ALA A 455 12.95 -7.02 -15.67
CA ALA A 455 11.56 -6.73 -16.03
C ALA A 455 10.56 -7.12 -14.93
N ASN A 456 10.94 -8.01 -14.00
CA ASN A 456 10.11 -8.47 -12.89
C ASN A 456 8.68 -8.90 -13.29
N LEU A 457 8.57 -9.56 -14.47
CA LEU A 457 7.30 -9.99 -15.07
C LEU A 457 6.40 -10.78 -14.12
N GLY A 458 7.00 -11.43 -13.13
CA GLY A 458 6.32 -12.32 -12.20
C GLY A 458 5.15 -11.68 -11.46
N VAL A 459 5.20 -10.38 -11.20
CA VAL A 459 4.09 -9.65 -10.56
C VAL A 459 2.86 -9.60 -11.49
N LEU A 460 3.07 -9.26 -12.75
CA LEU A 460 1.98 -9.19 -13.74
C LEU A 460 1.42 -10.59 -14.05
N VAL A 461 2.30 -11.58 -14.15
CA VAL A 461 1.91 -12.99 -14.35
C VAL A 461 1.09 -13.50 -13.17
N ALA A 462 1.51 -13.22 -11.93
CA ALA A 462 0.77 -13.62 -10.73
C ALA A 462 -0.63 -12.98 -10.69
N LEU A 463 -0.74 -11.69 -11.01
CA LEU A 463 -2.02 -10.98 -11.12
C LEU A 463 -2.93 -11.64 -12.19
N ALA A 464 -2.39 -11.88 -13.37
CA ALA A 464 -3.12 -12.48 -14.48
C ALA A 464 -3.57 -13.92 -14.16
N VAL A 465 -2.68 -14.75 -13.59
CA VAL A 465 -3.01 -16.12 -13.16
C VAL A 465 -4.12 -16.09 -12.11
N GLY A 466 -4.00 -15.24 -11.09
CA GLY A 466 -5.03 -15.07 -10.06
C GLY A 466 -6.39 -14.71 -10.65
N PHE A 467 -6.42 -13.71 -11.54
CA PHE A 467 -7.64 -13.23 -12.15
C PHE A 467 -8.26 -14.23 -13.12
N VAL A 468 -7.50 -14.73 -14.09
CA VAL A 468 -8.01 -15.59 -15.15
C VAL A 468 -8.44 -16.96 -14.59
N ALA A 469 -7.59 -17.58 -13.76
CA ALA A 469 -7.93 -18.88 -13.17
C ALA A 469 -9.19 -18.79 -12.31
N MET A 470 -9.32 -17.78 -11.45
CA MET A 470 -10.51 -17.62 -10.64
C MET A 470 -11.74 -17.23 -11.45
N LEU A 471 -11.60 -16.40 -12.48
CA LEU A 471 -12.70 -16.02 -13.37
C LEU A 471 -13.27 -17.23 -14.12
N VAL A 472 -12.44 -18.19 -14.52
CA VAL A 472 -12.85 -19.40 -15.25
C VAL A 472 -13.33 -20.48 -14.29
N LEU A 473 -12.52 -20.83 -13.29
CA LEU A 473 -12.77 -21.98 -12.41
C LEU A 473 -13.68 -21.64 -11.21
N GLY A 474 -13.78 -20.37 -10.81
CA GLY A 474 -14.55 -19.93 -9.64
C GLY A 474 -16.04 -19.72 -9.89
N ARG A 475 -16.50 -19.71 -11.14
CA ARG A 475 -17.89 -19.37 -11.51
C ARG A 475 -18.96 -20.21 -10.82
N SER A 476 -18.79 -21.55 -10.85
CA SER A 476 -19.75 -22.48 -10.23
C SER A 476 -19.85 -22.26 -8.74
N ARG A 477 -18.69 -22.03 -8.09
CA ARG A 477 -18.62 -21.78 -6.66
C ARG A 477 -19.31 -20.49 -6.25
N VAL A 478 -19.04 -19.37 -6.93
CA VAL A 478 -19.69 -18.08 -6.62
C VAL A 478 -21.20 -18.20 -6.81
N ARG A 479 -21.66 -18.85 -7.89
CA ARG A 479 -23.09 -19.12 -8.10
C ARG A 479 -23.71 -19.94 -6.96
N ALA A 480 -23.05 -21.01 -6.53
CA ALA A 480 -23.52 -21.84 -5.43
C ALA A 480 -23.62 -21.04 -4.11
N GLN A 481 -22.63 -20.18 -3.84
CA GLN A 481 -22.66 -19.27 -2.69
C GLN A 481 -23.84 -18.31 -2.73
N GLU A 482 -24.16 -17.75 -3.90
CA GLU A 482 -25.27 -16.80 -4.08
C GLU A 482 -26.63 -17.46 -4.07
N SER A 483 -26.72 -18.76 -4.37
CA SER A 483 -27.96 -19.55 -4.33
C SER A 483 -28.27 -20.14 -2.95
N ALA A 484 -27.28 -20.18 -2.05
CA ALA A 484 -27.47 -20.69 -0.69
C ALA A 484 -28.39 -19.75 0.10
N PRO A 485 -29.33 -20.27 0.92
CA PRO A 485 -30.18 -19.45 1.80
C PRO A 485 -29.31 -18.66 2.76
N SER A 486 -29.80 -17.48 3.18
CA SER A 486 -29.08 -16.67 4.15
C SER A 486 -29.14 -17.33 5.53
N SER A 487 -28.08 -17.16 6.30
CA SER A 487 -28.06 -17.71 7.67
C SER A 487 -29.10 -17.06 8.59
N THR A 488 -29.64 -15.92 8.21
CA THR A 488 -30.73 -15.22 8.90
C THR A 488 -32.07 -15.92 8.58
N GLU A 489 -32.32 -16.25 7.31
CA GLU A 489 -33.51 -16.99 6.88
C GLU A 489 -33.56 -18.39 7.53
N THR A 490 -32.44 -19.10 7.55
CA THR A 490 -32.33 -20.43 8.19
C THR A 490 -32.55 -20.38 9.72
N ALA A 491 -32.18 -19.28 10.37
CA ALA A 491 -32.41 -19.10 11.81
C ALA A 491 -33.85 -18.70 12.13
N GLU A 492 -34.57 -18.01 11.23
CA GLU A 492 -35.97 -17.69 11.36
C GLU A 492 -36.84 -18.92 11.10
N GLU A 493 -36.55 -19.72 10.05
CA GLU A 493 -37.23 -20.99 9.78
C GLU A 493 -37.06 -22.02 10.91
N ALA A 494 -35.93 -22.04 11.60
CA ALA A 494 -35.70 -22.93 12.73
C ALA A 494 -36.41 -22.48 14.03
N ARG A 495 -36.94 -21.26 14.07
CA ARG A 495 -37.68 -20.70 15.20
C ARG A 495 -39.20 -20.69 14.96
N ALA A 496 -39.66 -20.86 13.73
CA ALA A 496 -41.04 -21.04 13.33
C ALA A 496 -41.46 -22.51 13.40
#